data_b3904f050ff6d750174cf9e2942d93c9
#
_entry.id   b3904f050ff6d750174cf9e2942d93c9
#
_cell.length_a   1.000
_cell.length_b   1.000
_cell.length_c   1.000
_cell.angle_alpha   90.00
_cell.angle_beta   90.00
_cell.angle_gamma   90.00
#
_symmetry.space_group_name_H-M   'P 1'
#
loop_
_entity.id
_entity.type
_entity.pdbx_description
1 polymer ?
#
loop_
_entity_poly.entity_id
_entity_poly.type
_entity_poly.pdbx_seq_one_letter_code
_entity_poly.pdbx_strand_id
1 'polypeptide(L)'
;DSFKKICSKIKEEVANKGIDWNVVLGVGVSLSGRVNPEKGYSLTYFVSDDIPMKNLFEQQLGVPVTIENDSRAMAYGEYMSTDLCHEPNQREVDMIFINLSWGLGMGMILNGSLYYGKSGFSGEIGHFPSLDNNIICRCGKVGCLETGASGWALHRIIVEKLKQGRKSALASIYEEKGDISLDDILKAVEEEDVLAIEGIEQVGATLGQGIAGVINIFNPGLVVIGGRLIVGKDYLMLPIKTAVNRFSLSRVSSDTKFQLSKLGLTAAGIGDCLLSRAKLLG
;
A
#
# COMPACT_ATOMS: atom_id res chain seq x y z
N ASP A 1 -22.09 -7.09 14.28
CA ASP A 1 -22.68 -5.74 14.11
C ASP A 1 -21.91 -4.84 13.16
N SER A 2 -20.57 -4.74 13.26
CA SER A 2 -19.75 -3.87 12.39
C SER A 2 -19.87 -4.23 10.91
N PHE A 3 -19.92 -5.51 10.59
CA PHE A 3 -20.02 -6.04 9.22
C PHE A 3 -21.32 -5.60 8.54
N LYS A 4 -22.47 -5.74 9.24
CA LYS A 4 -23.77 -5.28 8.72
C LYS A 4 -23.80 -3.78 8.48
N LYS A 5 -23.16 -2.99 9.36
CA LYS A 5 -23.04 -1.53 9.19
C LYS A 5 -22.26 -1.17 7.93
N ILE A 6 -21.16 -1.90 7.64
CA ILE A 6 -20.38 -1.68 6.40
C ILE A 6 -21.27 -1.96 5.16
N CYS A 7 -21.96 -3.10 5.13
CA CYS A 7 -22.82 -3.44 4.00
C CYS A 7 -23.98 -2.43 3.82
N SER A 8 -24.59 -1.97 4.91
CA SER A 8 -25.62 -0.92 4.85
C SER A 8 -25.08 0.38 4.30
N LYS A 9 -23.87 0.78 4.75
CA LYS A 9 -23.21 2.00 4.27
C LYS A 9 -22.86 1.94 2.79
N ILE A 10 -22.43 0.77 2.28
CA ILE A 10 -22.18 0.58 0.85
C ILE A 10 -23.47 0.82 0.05
N LYS A 11 -24.60 0.22 0.45
CA LYS A 11 -25.89 0.41 -0.22
C LYS A 11 -26.38 1.86 -0.15
N GLU A 12 -26.19 2.51 1.00
CA GLU A 12 -26.53 3.92 1.19
C GLU A 12 -25.70 4.84 0.26
N GLU A 13 -24.39 4.61 0.16
CA GLU A 13 -23.52 5.42 -0.71
C GLU A 13 -23.87 5.24 -2.21
N VAL A 14 -24.22 4.03 -2.64
CA VAL A 14 -24.68 3.76 -4.01
C VAL A 14 -25.99 4.51 -4.28
N ALA A 15 -26.94 4.45 -3.34
CA ALA A 15 -28.23 5.16 -3.46
C ALA A 15 -28.03 6.68 -3.48
N ASN A 16 -27.13 7.22 -2.64
CA ASN A 16 -26.78 8.65 -2.58
C ASN A 16 -26.21 9.17 -3.91
N LYS A 17 -25.59 8.26 -4.70
CA LYS A 17 -25.11 8.56 -6.06
C LYS A 17 -26.21 8.44 -7.13
N GLY A 18 -27.44 8.15 -6.74
CA GLY A 18 -28.56 7.97 -7.66
C GLY A 18 -28.48 6.67 -8.49
N ILE A 19 -27.70 5.70 -8.05
CA ILE A 19 -27.55 4.40 -8.73
C ILE A 19 -28.54 3.40 -8.14
N ASP A 20 -29.35 2.78 -8.99
CA ASP A 20 -30.23 1.69 -8.59
C ASP A 20 -29.38 0.45 -8.26
N TRP A 21 -29.59 -0.13 -7.08
CA TRP A 21 -28.89 -1.34 -6.66
C TRP A 21 -29.06 -2.51 -7.63
N ASN A 22 -30.18 -2.58 -8.33
CA ASN A 22 -30.50 -3.64 -9.29
C ASN A 22 -29.58 -3.65 -10.53
N VAL A 23 -28.88 -2.57 -10.81
CA VAL A 23 -27.90 -2.50 -11.90
C VAL A 23 -26.46 -2.74 -11.44
N VAL A 24 -26.24 -2.97 -10.14
CA VAL A 24 -24.92 -3.27 -9.57
C VAL A 24 -24.53 -4.71 -9.90
N LEU A 25 -23.54 -4.89 -10.74
CA LEU A 25 -23.08 -6.22 -11.19
C LEU A 25 -22.28 -6.96 -10.11
N GLY A 26 -21.60 -6.24 -9.23
CA GLY A 26 -20.79 -6.82 -8.16
C GLY A 26 -20.08 -5.76 -7.35
N VAL A 27 -19.43 -6.18 -6.28
CA VAL A 27 -18.68 -5.31 -5.36
C VAL A 27 -17.26 -5.82 -5.15
N GLY A 28 -16.27 -4.96 -5.35
CA GLY A 28 -14.88 -5.21 -4.98
C GLY A 28 -14.58 -4.67 -3.57
N VAL A 29 -13.89 -5.46 -2.76
CA VAL A 29 -13.50 -5.10 -1.40
C VAL A 29 -12.02 -5.34 -1.20
N SER A 30 -11.26 -4.28 -1.00
CA SER A 30 -9.85 -4.39 -0.62
C SER A 30 -9.67 -4.31 0.90
N LEU A 31 -8.76 -5.11 1.39
CA LEU A 31 -8.45 -5.23 2.82
C LEU A 31 -6.95 -5.17 3.03
N SER A 32 -6.55 -4.45 4.05
CA SER A 32 -5.16 -4.49 4.51
C SER A 32 -4.83 -5.85 5.13
N GLY A 33 -3.56 -6.25 5.01
CA GLY A 33 -3.05 -7.50 5.55
C GLY A 33 -3.23 -8.70 4.63
N ARG A 34 -3.20 -9.91 5.19
CA ARG A 34 -3.13 -11.16 4.42
C ARG A 34 -4.51 -11.58 3.96
N VAL A 35 -4.73 -11.53 2.65
CA VAL A 35 -5.98 -11.89 1.99
C VAL A 35 -5.71 -13.00 0.96
N ASN A 36 -6.50 -14.06 1.02
CA ASN A 36 -6.56 -15.08 -0.04
C ASN A 36 -7.79 -14.79 -0.90
N PRO A 37 -7.61 -14.20 -2.11
CA PRO A 37 -8.74 -13.78 -2.95
C PRO A 37 -9.45 -14.94 -3.64
N GLU A 38 -8.75 -16.07 -3.83
CA GLU A 38 -9.33 -17.27 -4.45
C GLU A 38 -10.30 -17.94 -3.50
N LYS A 39 -9.88 -18.15 -2.24
CA LYS A 39 -10.72 -18.79 -1.22
C LYS A 39 -11.65 -17.83 -0.50
N GLY A 40 -11.48 -16.52 -0.67
CA GLY A 40 -12.34 -15.52 -0.10
C GLY A 40 -12.14 -15.26 1.40
N TYR A 41 -10.92 -15.49 1.94
CA TYR A 41 -10.59 -15.31 3.36
C TYR A 41 -9.66 -14.12 3.59
N SER A 42 -9.88 -13.45 4.73
CA SER A 42 -8.89 -12.55 5.35
C SER A 42 -8.32 -13.23 6.59
N LEU A 43 -6.99 -13.18 6.74
CA LEU A 43 -6.29 -13.72 7.91
C LEU A 43 -5.88 -12.63 8.92
N THR A 44 -6.31 -11.38 8.69
CA THR A 44 -5.93 -10.23 9.54
C THR A 44 -7.16 -9.56 10.14
N TYR A 45 -8.19 -9.32 9.35
CA TYR A 45 -9.44 -8.69 9.77
C TYR A 45 -10.62 -9.61 9.49
N PHE A 46 -11.61 -9.59 10.37
CA PHE A 46 -12.84 -10.40 10.27
C PHE A 46 -12.53 -11.88 10.06
N VAL A 47 -11.55 -12.38 10.80
CA VAL A 47 -11.18 -13.80 10.77
C VAL A 47 -12.38 -14.63 11.19
N SER A 48 -12.84 -15.50 10.32
CA SER A 48 -13.86 -16.52 10.58
C SER A 48 -13.33 -17.83 10.03
N ASP A 49 -13.32 -18.84 10.89
CA ASP A 49 -12.87 -20.18 10.49
C ASP A 49 -13.95 -20.94 9.69
N ASP A 50 -15.22 -20.54 9.82
CA ASP A 50 -16.35 -21.30 9.29
C ASP A 50 -16.83 -20.81 7.92
N ILE A 51 -16.84 -19.50 7.67
CA ILE A 51 -17.42 -18.93 6.44
C ILE A 51 -16.43 -17.94 5.81
N PRO A 52 -16.09 -18.12 4.50
CA PRO A 52 -15.29 -17.13 3.80
C PRO A 52 -15.93 -15.73 3.88
N MET A 53 -15.09 -14.72 4.13
CA MET A 53 -15.54 -13.33 4.23
C MET A 53 -16.27 -12.86 2.96
N LYS A 54 -15.80 -13.31 1.80
CA LYS A 54 -16.48 -13.12 0.52
C LYS A 54 -17.96 -13.51 0.60
N ASN A 55 -18.25 -14.72 1.10
CA ASN A 55 -19.61 -15.26 1.17
C ASN A 55 -20.48 -14.45 2.16
N LEU A 56 -19.88 -13.94 3.25
CA LEU A 56 -20.61 -13.07 4.18
C LEU A 56 -21.03 -11.76 3.51
N PHE A 57 -20.15 -11.15 2.69
CA PHE A 57 -20.52 -9.97 1.89
C PHE A 57 -21.58 -10.29 0.86
N GLU A 58 -21.46 -11.38 0.12
CA GLU A 58 -22.44 -11.80 -0.89
C GLU A 58 -23.84 -12.01 -0.29
N GLN A 59 -23.91 -12.68 0.88
CA GLN A 59 -25.18 -12.87 1.58
C GLN A 59 -25.85 -11.56 2.01
N GLN A 60 -25.09 -10.56 2.43
CA GLN A 60 -25.62 -9.28 2.89
C GLN A 60 -25.92 -8.31 1.74
N LEU A 61 -25.11 -8.32 0.71
CA LEU A 61 -25.23 -7.39 -0.42
C LEU A 61 -26.18 -7.92 -1.51
N GLY A 62 -26.27 -9.23 -1.67
CA GLY A 62 -27.12 -9.89 -2.68
C GLY A 62 -26.54 -9.81 -4.09
N VAL A 63 -25.24 -9.48 -4.23
CA VAL A 63 -24.51 -9.41 -5.50
C VAL A 63 -23.16 -10.13 -5.35
N PRO A 64 -22.52 -10.56 -6.45
CA PRO A 64 -21.18 -11.14 -6.40
C PRO A 64 -20.18 -10.21 -5.76
N VAL A 65 -19.26 -10.77 -4.95
CA VAL A 65 -18.21 -10.00 -4.27
C VAL A 65 -16.84 -10.57 -4.61
N THR A 66 -15.89 -9.70 -4.87
CA THR A 66 -14.46 -10.03 -4.91
C THR A 66 -13.78 -9.43 -3.70
N ILE A 67 -12.85 -10.16 -3.10
CA ILE A 67 -11.98 -9.59 -2.07
C ILE A 67 -10.53 -9.62 -2.54
N GLU A 68 -9.77 -8.61 -2.17
CA GLU A 68 -8.37 -8.49 -2.53
C GLU A 68 -7.56 -7.83 -1.42
N ASN A 69 -6.24 -7.99 -1.44
CA ASN A 69 -5.36 -7.17 -0.61
C ASN A 69 -5.25 -5.75 -1.20
N ASP A 70 -5.25 -4.73 -0.33
CA ASP A 70 -5.20 -3.33 -0.71
C ASP A 70 -4.02 -2.97 -1.63
N SER A 71 -2.82 -3.43 -1.31
CA SER A 71 -1.61 -3.13 -2.10
C SER A 71 -1.63 -3.80 -3.47
N ARG A 72 -2.23 -5.00 -3.58
CA ARG A 72 -2.42 -5.68 -4.87
C ARG A 72 -3.52 -5.02 -5.70
N ALA A 73 -4.62 -4.60 -5.07
CA ALA A 73 -5.65 -3.84 -5.75
C ALA A 73 -5.09 -2.52 -6.30
N MET A 74 -4.32 -1.77 -5.47
CA MET A 74 -3.63 -0.55 -5.90
C MET A 74 -2.68 -0.81 -7.07
N ALA A 75 -1.89 -1.88 -7.02
CA ALA A 75 -0.99 -2.27 -8.10
C ALA A 75 -1.74 -2.50 -9.41
N TYR A 76 -2.86 -3.24 -9.35
CA TYR A 76 -3.65 -3.52 -10.54
C TYR A 76 -4.33 -2.27 -11.09
N GLY A 77 -4.88 -1.43 -10.23
CA GLY A 77 -5.47 -0.16 -10.62
C GLY A 77 -4.47 0.77 -11.33
N GLU A 78 -3.29 0.92 -10.74
CA GLU A 78 -2.22 1.76 -11.32
C GLU A 78 -1.72 1.19 -12.65
N TYR A 79 -1.48 -0.13 -12.72
CA TYR A 79 -1.04 -0.80 -13.94
C TYR A 79 -2.03 -0.61 -15.09
N MET A 80 -3.31 -0.88 -14.87
CA MET A 80 -4.36 -0.74 -15.88
C MET A 80 -4.63 0.70 -16.30
N SER A 81 -4.18 1.68 -15.52
CA SER A 81 -4.31 3.12 -15.82
C SER A 81 -3.06 3.71 -16.47
N THR A 82 -2.03 2.90 -16.69
CA THR A 82 -0.81 3.34 -17.38
C THR A 82 -0.90 3.03 -18.87
N ASP A 83 -0.25 3.87 -19.69
CA ASP A 83 -0.14 3.64 -21.14
C ASP A 83 0.66 2.35 -21.45
N LEU A 84 1.38 1.81 -20.46
CA LEU A 84 2.21 0.61 -20.59
C LEU A 84 1.41 -0.68 -20.88
N CYS A 85 0.11 -0.69 -20.55
CA CYS A 85 -0.78 -1.83 -20.81
C CYS A 85 -1.33 -1.86 -22.23
N HIS A 86 -1.18 -0.77 -23.00
CA HIS A 86 -1.93 -0.56 -24.23
C HIS A 86 -1.04 -0.47 -25.49
N GLU A 87 0.26 -0.61 -25.36
CA GLU A 87 1.20 -0.58 -26.50
C GLU A 87 1.25 -1.95 -27.19
N PRO A 88 0.69 -2.11 -28.40
CA PRO A 88 0.49 -3.42 -29.07
C PRO A 88 1.77 -4.19 -29.40
N ASN A 89 2.94 -3.56 -29.28
CA ASN A 89 4.24 -4.13 -29.67
C ASN A 89 5.33 -4.00 -28.58
N GLN A 90 5.01 -3.56 -27.40
CA GLN A 90 5.96 -3.54 -26.29
C GLN A 90 5.77 -4.80 -25.43
N ARG A 91 6.90 -5.39 -25.03
CA ARG A 91 6.92 -6.44 -24.02
C ARG A 91 6.23 -5.88 -22.75
N GLU A 92 5.25 -6.59 -22.23
CA GLU A 92 4.59 -6.24 -20.99
C GLU A 92 5.63 -5.88 -19.92
N VAL A 93 5.45 -4.71 -19.31
CA VAL A 93 6.42 -4.19 -18.35
C VAL A 93 6.10 -4.77 -16.98
N ASP A 94 7.02 -5.54 -16.41
CA ASP A 94 6.93 -5.96 -15.02
C ASP A 94 6.95 -4.72 -14.11
N MET A 95 5.94 -4.63 -13.25
CA MET A 95 5.75 -3.49 -12.36
C MET A 95 5.70 -3.93 -10.89
N ILE A 96 6.44 -3.23 -10.06
CA ILE A 96 6.35 -3.33 -8.61
C ILE A 96 5.65 -2.08 -8.07
N PHE A 97 4.56 -2.27 -7.35
CA PHE A 97 3.87 -1.21 -6.63
C PHE A 97 4.16 -1.30 -5.14
N ILE A 98 4.61 -0.21 -4.55
CA ILE A 98 4.87 -0.09 -3.11
C ILE A 98 3.77 0.76 -2.48
N ASN A 99 2.99 0.18 -1.59
CA ASN A 99 2.01 0.90 -0.79
C ASN A 99 2.65 1.37 0.52
N LEU A 100 3.09 2.61 0.55
CA LEU A 100 3.70 3.25 1.70
C LEU A 100 2.64 4.09 2.44
N SER A 101 1.94 3.46 3.35
CA SER A 101 0.88 4.06 4.18
C SER A 101 1.22 3.88 5.66
N TRP A 102 0.25 3.64 6.54
CA TRP A 102 0.55 3.32 7.94
C TRP A 102 1.44 2.09 8.08
N GLY A 103 1.21 1.04 7.27
CA GLY A 103 2.09 -0.09 7.06
C GLY A 103 2.87 0.02 5.76
N LEU A 104 3.51 -1.08 5.38
CA LEU A 104 4.26 -1.22 4.13
C LEU A 104 3.79 -2.48 3.39
N GLY A 105 3.20 -2.30 2.22
CA GLY A 105 2.76 -3.39 1.35
C GLY A 105 3.38 -3.33 -0.04
N MET A 106 3.24 -4.42 -0.79
CA MET A 106 3.71 -4.51 -2.17
C MET A 106 2.73 -5.29 -3.02
N GLY A 107 2.43 -4.79 -4.21
CA GLY A 107 1.79 -5.55 -5.28
C GLY A 107 2.76 -5.73 -6.44
N MET A 108 2.66 -6.85 -7.13
CA MET A 108 3.55 -7.18 -8.26
C MET A 108 2.71 -7.52 -9.48
N ILE A 109 3.02 -6.89 -10.60
CA ILE A 109 2.55 -7.28 -11.92
C ILE A 109 3.75 -7.91 -12.64
N LEU A 110 3.67 -9.18 -12.94
CA LEU A 110 4.70 -9.94 -13.63
C LEU A 110 4.09 -10.56 -14.89
N ASN A 111 4.72 -10.35 -16.05
CA ASN A 111 4.18 -10.78 -17.34
C ASN A 111 2.70 -10.33 -17.55
N GLY A 112 2.42 -9.07 -17.25
CA GLY A 112 1.10 -8.46 -17.42
C GLY A 112 0.02 -8.90 -16.44
N SER A 113 0.34 -9.70 -15.45
CA SER A 113 -0.65 -10.26 -14.51
C SER A 113 -0.25 -10.05 -13.06
N LEU A 114 -1.26 -9.87 -12.18
CA LEU A 114 -1.02 -9.86 -10.74
C LEU A 114 -0.38 -11.18 -10.29
N TYR A 115 0.72 -11.06 -9.57
CA TYR A 115 1.40 -12.20 -8.99
C TYR A 115 0.89 -12.45 -7.57
N TYR A 116 0.27 -13.61 -7.37
CA TYR A 116 -0.33 -14.00 -6.09
C TYR A 116 0.56 -14.91 -5.24
N GLY A 117 1.54 -15.57 -5.85
CA GLY A 117 2.24 -16.69 -5.21
C GLY A 117 1.31 -17.90 -5.00
N LYS A 118 1.82 -18.95 -4.34
CA LYS A 118 1.09 -20.22 -4.19
C LYS A 118 -0.23 -20.10 -3.41
N SER A 119 -0.28 -19.22 -2.42
CA SER A 119 -1.42 -19.16 -1.48
C SER A 119 -2.08 -17.78 -1.42
N GLY A 120 -1.76 -16.90 -2.37
CA GLY A 120 -2.29 -15.54 -2.40
C GLY A 120 -1.61 -14.58 -1.42
N PHE A 121 -0.40 -14.88 -0.93
CA PHE A 121 0.30 -14.07 0.08
C PHE A 121 1.65 -13.53 -0.41
N SER A 122 1.81 -13.34 -1.73
CA SER A 122 2.99 -12.67 -2.25
C SER A 122 3.01 -11.18 -1.89
N GLY A 123 4.19 -10.57 -1.89
CA GLY A 123 4.30 -9.12 -1.69
C GLY A 123 4.45 -8.66 -0.24
N GLU A 124 4.70 -9.54 0.71
CA GLU A 124 4.90 -9.23 2.13
C GLU A 124 6.27 -8.56 2.42
N ILE A 125 6.66 -7.55 1.60
CA ILE A 125 7.95 -6.86 1.70
C ILE A 125 8.14 -6.18 3.06
N GLY A 126 7.07 -5.69 3.67
CA GLY A 126 7.12 -5.06 4.99
C GLY A 126 7.70 -5.98 6.06
N HIS A 127 7.55 -7.31 5.89
CA HIS A 127 8.05 -8.30 6.83
C HIS A 127 9.39 -8.92 6.43
N PHE A 128 10.03 -8.38 5.37
CA PHE A 128 11.38 -8.80 5.00
C PHE A 128 12.38 -8.38 6.09
N PRO A 129 13.18 -9.32 6.63
CA PRO A 129 14.12 -9.05 7.72
C PRO A 129 15.38 -8.38 7.17
N SER A 130 15.35 -7.07 7.02
CA SER A 130 16.41 -6.27 6.41
C SER A 130 17.07 -5.27 7.36
N LEU A 131 16.53 -5.10 8.57
CA LEU A 131 17.01 -4.11 9.51
C LEU A 131 17.67 -4.78 10.72
N ASP A 132 18.84 -4.28 11.08
CA ASP A 132 19.50 -4.61 12.35
C ASP A 132 19.00 -3.63 13.43
N ASN A 133 17.77 -3.83 13.85
CA ASN A 133 17.15 -3.08 14.94
C ASN A 133 16.41 -4.02 15.87
N ASN A 134 16.26 -3.65 17.13
CA ASN A 134 15.56 -4.44 18.16
C ASN A 134 14.06 -4.12 18.24
N ILE A 135 13.47 -3.58 17.15
CA ILE A 135 12.07 -3.18 17.12
C ILE A 135 11.20 -4.38 16.76
N ILE A 136 10.27 -4.70 17.62
CA ILE A 136 9.29 -5.77 17.41
C ILE A 136 8.24 -5.27 16.43
N CYS A 137 8.15 -5.93 15.27
CA CYS A 137 7.11 -5.70 14.29
C CYS A 137 5.76 -6.26 14.79
N ARG A 138 4.66 -5.74 14.26
CA ARG A 138 3.29 -6.28 14.53
C ARG A 138 3.14 -7.77 14.22
N CYS A 139 3.96 -8.31 13.31
CA CYS A 139 3.99 -9.75 13.03
C CYS A 139 4.69 -10.59 14.11
N GLY A 140 5.20 -9.96 15.17
CA GLY A 140 5.91 -10.60 16.28
C GLY A 140 7.40 -10.85 16.06
N LYS A 141 7.95 -10.48 14.86
CA LYS A 141 9.37 -10.65 14.53
C LYS A 141 10.13 -9.33 14.68
N VAL A 142 11.44 -9.42 14.75
CA VAL A 142 12.37 -8.28 14.85
C VAL A 142 13.03 -8.06 13.50
N GLY A 143 13.38 -6.80 13.16
CA GLY A 143 14.14 -6.46 11.96
C GLY A 143 13.33 -6.39 10.67
N CYS A 144 12.02 -6.42 10.73
CA CYS A 144 11.17 -6.23 9.56
C CYS A 144 11.36 -4.85 8.94
N LEU A 145 11.39 -4.76 7.61
CA LEU A 145 11.53 -3.50 6.86
C LEU A 145 10.48 -2.46 7.29
N GLU A 146 9.25 -2.88 7.54
CA GLU A 146 8.15 -2.00 8.00
C GLU A 146 8.49 -1.22 9.27
N THR A 147 9.36 -1.77 10.15
CA THR A 147 9.75 -1.08 11.39
C THR A 147 10.62 0.16 11.17
N GLY A 148 11.15 0.34 9.96
CA GLY A 148 11.95 1.52 9.57
C GLY A 148 11.42 2.24 8.33
N ALA A 149 10.50 1.62 7.59
CA ALA A 149 9.98 2.13 6.32
C ALA A 149 8.45 2.01 6.27
N SER A 150 7.75 2.82 7.04
CA SER A 150 6.28 2.88 7.06
C SER A 150 5.80 4.17 7.75
N GLY A 151 4.51 4.48 7.68
CA GLY A 151 3.91 5.56 8.44
C GLY A 151 4.03 5.36 9.95
N TRP A 152 3.92 4.12 10.42
CA TRP A 152 4.17 3.78 11.81
C TRP A 152 5.63 4.05 12.22
N ALA A 153 6.60 3.73 11.34
CA ALA A 153 8.00 4.05 11.58
C ALA A 153 8.23 5.56 11.61
N LEU A 154 7.64 6.31 10.67
CA LEU A 154 7.68 7.76 10.64
C LEU A 154 7.12 8.37 11.93
N HIS A 155 5.94 7.95 12.35
CA HIS A 155 5.33 8.39 13.60
C HIS A 155 6.26 8.17 14.80
N ARG A 156 6.81 6.96 14.94
CA ARG A 156 7.75 6.63 16.01
C ARG A 156 8.98 7.52 15.99
N ILE A 157 9.60 7.72 14.83
CA ILE A 157 10.79 8.57 14.66
C ILE A 157 10.50 10.01 15.12
N ILE A 158 9.37 10.58 14.69
CA ILE A 158 8.99 11.95 15.05
C ILE A 158 8.72 12.05 16.54
N VAL A 159 7.92 11.15 17.12
CA VAL A 159 7.60 11.16 18.55
C VAL A 159 8.87 11.02 19.42
N GLU A 160 9.80 10.14 19.02
CA GLU A 160 11.09 10.01 19.74
C GLU A 160 11.89 11.31 19.73
N LYS A 161 11.95 12.01 18.59
CA LYS A 161 12.66 13.29 18.45
C LYS A 161 11.96 14.43 19.21
N LEU A 162 10.62 14.46 19.23
CA LEU A 162 9.86 15.42 20.05
C LEU A 162 10.14 15.22 21.54
N LYS A 163 10.16 13.99 22.03
CA LYS A 163 10.53 13.65 23.42
C LYS A 163 11.96 14.09 23.80
N GLN A 164 12.85 14.13 22.81
CA GLN A 164 14.22 14.64 22.99
C GLN A 164 14.32 16.17 22.91
N GLY A 165 13.19 16.88 22.79
CA GLY A 165 13.12 18.35 22.75
C GLY A 165 13.44 18.96 21.38
N ARG A 166 13.35 18.20 20.28
CA ARG A 166 13.47 18.77 18.92
C ARG A 166 12.32 19.74 18.65
N LYS A 167 12.66 20.93 18.16
CA LYS A 167 11.69 21.94 17.76
C LYS A 167 10.96 21.52 16.46
N SER A 168 9.65 21.64 16.45
CA SER A 168 8.79 21.36 15.32
C SER A 168 7.41 21.99 15.58
N ALA A 169 6.66 22.28 14.53
CA ALA A 169 5.25 22.67 14.64
C ALA A 169 4.40 21.56 15.31
N LEU A 170 4.84 20.31 15.24
CA LEU A 170 4.19 19.17 15.88
C LEU A 170 4.33 19.13 17.40
N ALA A 171 5.27 19.92 18.00
CA ALA A 171 5.54 19.89 19.43
C ALA A 171 4.30 20.34 20.24
N SER A 172 3.60 21.39 19.81
CA SER A 172 2.40 21.89 20.49
C SER A 172 1.25 20.87 20.44
N ILE A 173 1.09 20.17 19.31
CA ILE A 173 0.07 19.11 19.18
C ILE A 173 0.40 17.94 20.11
N TYR A 174 1.68 17.55 20.15
CA TYR A 174 2.14 16.49 21.03
C TYR A 174 1.98 16.83 22.52
N GLU A 175 2.29 18.06 22.92
CA GLU A 175 2.13 18.55 24.30
C GLU A 175 0.65 18.58 24.73
N GLU A 176 -0.25 18.99 23.81
CA GLU A 176 -1.69 19.08 24.10
C GLU A 176 -2.36 17.69 24.16
N LYS A 177 -2.05 16.80 23.20
CA LYS A 177 -2.77 15.53 23.00
C LYS A 177 -2.03 14.30 23.54
N GLY A 178 -0.75 14.44 23.88
CA GLY A 178 0.12 13.32 24.28
C GLY A 178 0.56 12.40 23.12
N ASP A 179 0.05 12.65 21.90
CA ASP A 179 0.39 11.93 20.69
C ASP A 179 0.11 12.79 19.44
N ILE A 180 0.60 12.35 18.28
CA ILE A 180 0.37 12.98 16.98
C ILE A 180 -0.18 11.95 15.99
N SER A 181 -1.08 12.36 15.12
CA SER A 181 -1.57 11.48 14.07
C SER A 181 -0.64 11.46 12.84
N LEU A 182 -0.79 10.46 11.99
CA LEU A 182 -0.10 10.47 10.70
C LEU A 182 -0.53 11.67 9.85
N ASP A 183 -1.80 12.08 9.94
CA ASP A 183 -2.30 13.26 9.21
C ASP A 183 -1.61 14.55 9.66
N ASP A 184 -1.38 14.72 10.98
CA ASP A 184 -0.64 15.86 11.51
C ASP A 184 0.80 15.88 10.95
N ILE A 185 1.48 14.72 10.90
CA ILE A 185 2.82 14.62 10.36
C ILE A 185 2.86 14.94 8.87
N LEU A 186 1.93 14.36 8.07
CA LEU A 186 1.89 14.59 6.63
C LEU A 186 1.60 16.06 6.30
N LYS A 187 0.71 16.70 7.08
CA LYS A 187 0.47 18.13 6.97
C LYS A 187 1.74 18.95 7.28
N ALA A 188 2.47 18.58 8.32
CA ALA A 188 3.73 19.25 8.66
C ALA A 188 4.79 19.08 7.55
N VAL A 189 4.82 17.94 6.85
CA VAL A 189 5.67 17.75 5.65
C VAL A 189 5.27 18.72 4.53
N GLU A 190 3.97 18.90 4.28
CA GLU A 190 3.47 19.85 3.26
C GLU A 190 3.76 21.32 3.64
N GLU A 191 3.79 21.63 4.94
CA GLU A 191 4.14 22.93 5.50
C GLU A 191 5.66 23.11 5.70
N GLU A 192 6.47 22.20 5.17
CA GLU A 192 7.96 22.23 5.19
C GLU A 192 8.56 22.23 6.60
N ASP A 193 7.92 21.59 7.58
CA ASP A 193 8.50 21.38 8.89
C ASP A 193 9.76 20.51 8.81
N VAL A 194 10.89 21.03 9.28
CA VAL A 194 12.20 20.38 9.15
C VAL A 194 12.23 19.00 9.79
N LEU A 195 11.60 18.82 10.96
CA LEU A 195 11.58 17.53 11.64
C LEU A 195 10.76 16.49 10.86
N ALA A 196 9.64 16.91 10.31
CA ALA A 196 8.79 16.05 9.50
C ALA A 196 9.48 15.64 8.19
N ILE A 197 10.17 16.57 7.53
CA ILE A 197 11.00 16.30 6.34
C ILE A 197 12.12 15.31 6.66
N GLU A 198 12.92 15.53 7.72
CA GLU A 198 13.97 14.60 8.15
C GLU A 198 13.43 13.18 8.40
N GLY A 199 12.22 13.07 8.95
CA GLY A 199 11.54 11.79 9.17
C GLY A 199 11.18 11.08 7.86
N ILE A 200 10.62 11.81 6.90
CA ILE A 200 10.27 11.28 5.57
C ILE A 200 11.53 10.84 4.80
N GLU A 201 12.61 11.62 4.86
CA GLU A 201 13.90 11.28 4.23
C GLU A 201 14.48 9.99 4.82
N GLN A 202 14.44 9.84 6.15
CA GLN A 202 14.91 8.64 6.83
C GLN A 202 14.11 7.40 6.42
N VAL A 203 12.76 7.51 6.37
CA VAL A 203 11.87 6.45 5.88
C VAL A 203 12.17 6.11 4.43
N GLY A 204 12.35 7.12 3.57
CA GLY A 204 12.68 6.96 2.16
C GLY A 204 14.01 6.22 1.94
N ALA A 205 15.05 6.60 2.69
CA ALA A 205 16.36 5.94 2.61
C ALA A 205 16.27 4.46 3.01
N THR A 206 15.54 4.15 4.08
CA THR A 206 15.32 2.77 4.54
C THR A 206 14.51 1.97 3.53
N LEU A 207 13.45 2.55 2.98
CA LEU A 207 12.63 1.92 1.94
C LEU A 207 13.45 1.62 0.70
N GLY A 208 14.28 2.56 0.26
CA GLY A 208 15.14 2.41 -0.92
C GLY A 208 16.11 1.24 -0.80
N GLN A 209 16.62 0.94 0.40
CA GLN A 209 17.43 -0.26 0.64
C GLN A 209 16.61 -1.54 0.40
N GLY A 210 15.36 -1.60 0.88
CA GLY A 210 14.47 -2.74 0.64
C GLY A 210 14.12 -2.89 -0.85
N ILE A 211 13.82 -1.78 -1.53
CA ILE A 211 13.51 -1.75 -2.97
C ILE A 211 14.72 -2.22 -3.80
N ALA A 212 15.95 -1.86 -3.40
CA ALA A 212 17.15 -2.34 -4.08
C ALA A 212 17.23 -3.87 -4.10
N GLY A 213 16.87 -4.53 -3.01
CA GLY A 213 16.75 -5.99 -2.97
C GLY A 213 15.70 -6.53 -3.96
N VAL A 214 14.54 -5.90 -4.02
CA VAL A 214 13.46 -6.26 -4.96
C VAL A 214 13.93 -6.10 -6.42
N ILE A 215 14.59 -4.99 -6.73
CA ILE A 215 15.15 -4.73 -8.08
C ILE A 215 16.17 -5.80 -8.46
N ASN A 216 17.09 -6.15 -7.56
CA ASN A 216 18.09 -7.19 -7.82
C ASN A 216 17.49 -8.60 -8.06
N ILE A 217 16.29 -8.87 -7.51
CA ILE A 217 15.62 -10.17 -7.63
C ILE A 217 14.71 -10.22 -8.87
N PHE A 218 13.93 -9.18 -9.13
CA PHE A 218 12.87 -9.19 -10.14
C PHE A 218 13.22 -8.41 -11.41
N ASN A 219 14.20 -7.49 -11.34
CA ASN A 219 14.57 -6.59 -12.44
C ASN A 219 13.33 -5.94 -13.11
N PRO A 220 12.44 -5.28 -12.36
CA PRO A 220 11.21 -4.71 -12.91
C PRO A 220 11.52 -3.51 -13.80
N GLY A 221 10.74 -3.32 -14.86
CA GLY A 221 10.84 -2.13 -15.70
C GLY A 221 10.29 -0.86 -15.02
N LEU A 222 9.40 -1.03 -14.01
CA LEU A 222 8.76 0.08 -13.31
C LEU A 222 8.58 -0.21 -11.82
N VAL A 223 8.97 0.76 -10.99
CA VAL A 223 8.61 0.81 -9.55
C VAL A 223 7.73 2.02 -9.31
N VAL A 224 6.51 1.78 -8.84
CA VAL A 224 5.55 2.82 -8.46
C VAL A 224 5.48 2.92 -6.94
N ILE A 225 5.68 4.12 -6.41
CA ILE A 225 5.49 4.41 -4.99
C ILE A 225 4.12 5.05 -4.80
N GLY A 226 3.25 4.39 -4.07
CA GLY A 226 1.92 4.86 -3.73
C GLY A 226 1.70 4.90 -2.22
N GLY A 227 0.44 5.09 -1.82
CA GLY A 227 0.05 5.21 -0.42
C GLY A 227 0.11 6.65 0.09
N ARG A 228 -0.06 6.80 1.40
CA ARG A 228 -0.25 8.12 2.02
C ARG A 228 1.02 8.97 2.08
N LEU A 229 2.20 8.34 2.18
CA LEU A 229 3.47 9.06 2.37
C LEU A 229 4.00 9.71 1.08
N ILE A 230 3.36 9.48 -0.08
CA ILE A 230 3.76 10.13 -1.34
C ILE A 230 3.60 11.66 -1.32
N VAL A 231 2.90 12.21 -0.34
CA VAL A 231 2.83 13.64 -0.07
C VAL A 231 4.22 14.27 0.11
N GLY A 232 5.17 13.47 0.59
CA GLY A 232 6.57 13.88 0.74
C GLY A 232 7.32 14.13 -0.58
N LYS A 233 6.72 13.76 -1.74
CA LYS A 233 7.27 14.03 -3.09
C LYS A 233 8.78 13.77 -3.19
N ASP A 234 9.56 14.81 -3.47
CA ASP A 234 11.00 14.71 -3.64
C ASP A 234 11.74 14.39 -2.32
N TYR A 235 11.23 14.85 -1.18
CA TYR A 235 11.79 14.49 0.15
C TYR A 235 11.72 12.98 0.41
N LEU A 236 10.77 12.29 -0.18
CA LEU A 236 10.68 10.83 -0.14
C LEU A 236 11.44 10.18 -1.30
N MET A 237 11.26 10.67 -2.52
CA MET A 237 11.74 9.99 -3.74
C MET A 237 13.26 10.08 -3.90
N LEU A 238 13.89 11.20 -3.55
CA LEU A 238 15.35 11.36 -3.69
C LEU A 238 16.12 10.41 -2.76
N PRO A 239 15.80 10.29 -1.46
CA PRO A 239 16.42 9.29 -0.59
C PRO A 239 16.22 7.85 -1.06
N ILE A 240 15.01 7.50 -1.57
CA ILE A 240 14.75 6.19 -2.16
C ILE A 240 15.74 5.92 -3.31
N LYS A 241 15.81 6.81 -4.31
CA LYS A 241 16.69 6.65 -5.47
C LYS A 241 18.16 6.58 -5.08
N THR A 242 18.58 7.41 -4.14
CA THR A 242 19.96 7.40 -3.62
C THR A 242 20.30 6.06 -2.98
N ALA A 243 19.41 5.51 -2.15
CA ALA A 243 19.62 4.21 -1.52
C ALA A 243 19.58 3.08 -2.56
N VAL A 244 18.65 3.11 -3.52
CA VAL A 244 18.62 2.13 -4.61
C VAL A 244 19.94 2.13 -5.37
N ASN A 245 20.45 3.28 -5.79
CA ASN A 245 21.74 3.38 -6.49
C ASN A 245 22.91 2.84 -5.67
N ARG A 246 22.84 2.94 -4.34
CA ARG A 246 23.88 2.45 -3.43
C ARG A 246 23.85 0.94 -3.23
N PHE A 247 22.67 0.32 -3.21
CA PHE A 247 22.48 -1.06 -2.76
C PHE A 247 22.05 -2.03 -3.87
N SER A 248 21.70 -1.54 -5.06
CA SER A 248 21.42 -2.39 -6.22
C SER A 248 22.60 -2.48 -7.19
N LEU A 249 22.59 -3.52 -8.03
CA LEU A 249 23.53 -3.63 -9.12
C LEU A 249 23.22 -2.57 -10.19
N SER A 250 24.18 -1.71 -10.54
CA SER A 250 23.96 -0.54 -11.42
C SER A 250 23.34 -0.90 -12.77
N ARG A 251 23.72 -2.03 -13.37
CA ARG A 251 23.12 -2.48 -14.64
C ARG A 251 21.69 -2.93 -14.51
N VAL A 252 21.31 -3.48 -13.35
CA VAL A 252 19.93 -3.94 -13.09
C VAL A 252 19.05 -2.74 -12.80
N SER A 253 19.51 -1.83 -11.95
CA SER A 253 18.73 -0.63 -11.60
C SER A 253 18.61 0.40 -12.72
N SER A 254 19.53 0.40 -13.72
CA SER A 254 19.44 1.31 -14.87
C SER A 254 18.21 1.04 -15.76
N ASP A 255 17.68 -0.16 -15.71
CA ASP A 255 16.51 -0.56 -16.49
C ASP A 255 15.18 -0.22 -15.78
N THR A 256 15.25 0.11 -14.48
CA THR A 256 14.07 0.37 -13.66
C THR A 256 13.72 1.86 -13.64
N LYS A 257 12.50 2.19 -14.06
CA LYS A 257 11.94 3.54 -13.90
C LYS A 257 11.24 3.67 -12.54
N PHE A 258 11.27 4.88 -11.98
CA PHE A 258 10.58 5.21 -10.73
C PHE A 258 9.55 6.30 -10.95
N GLN A 259 8.34 6.11 -10.42
CA GLN A 259 7.31 7.14 -10.40
C GLN A 259 6.48 7.10 -9.11
N LEU A 260 5.86 8.23 -8.78
CA LEU A 260 4.80 8.27 -7.78
C LEU A 260 3.48 7.80 -8.42
N SER A 261 2.62 7.19 -7.63
CA SER A 261 1.27 6.79 -8.06
C SER A 261 0.50 7.97 -8.63
N LYS A 262 -0.09 7.80 -9.80
CA LYS A 262 -0.96 8.79 -10.43
C LYS A 262 -2.37 8.76 -9.86
N LEU A 263 -2.84 7.59 -9.45
CA LEU A 263 -4.16 7.38 -8.88
C LEU A 263 -4.23 7.74 -7.40
N GLY A 264 -3.08 7.79 -6.71
CA GLY A 264 -3.01 8.10 -5.29
C GLY A 264 -3.89 7.19 -4.43
N LEU A 265 -4.73 7.77 -3.56
CA LEU A 265 -5.61 7.02 -2.66
C LEU A 265 -6.78 6.31 -3.37
N THR A 266 -7.11 6.68 -4.60
CA THR A 266 -8.19 6.03 -5.36
C THR A 266 -7.75 4.73 -6.04
N ALA A 267 -6.45 4.44 -6.06
CA ALA A 267 -5.88 3.28 -6.75
C ALA A 267 -6.51 1.94 -6.30
N ALA A 268 -6.74 1.76 -5.00
CA ALA A 268 -7.36 0.54 -4.47
C ALA A 268 -8.79 0.36 -4.99
N GLY A 269 -9.63 1.39 -4.89
CA GLY A 269 -11.02 1.32 -5.36
C GLY A 269 -11.12 1.08 -6.87
N ILE A 270 -10.28 1.73 -7.67
CA ILE A 270 -10.21 1.51 -9.13
C ILE A 270 -9.75 0.06 -9.41
N GLY A 271 -8.71 -0.40 -8.72
CA GLY A 271 -8.21 -1.77 -8.86
C GLY A 271 -9.26 -2.82 -8.51
N ASP A 272 -9.99 -2.63 -7.41
CA ASP A 272 -11.07 -3.52 -7.00
C ASP A 272 -12.20 -3.58 -8.04
N CYS A 273 -12.61 -2.43 -8.58
CA CYS A 273 -13.61 -2.39 -9.65
C CYS A 273 -13.14 -3.13 -10.90
N LEU A 274 -11.88 -2.92 -11.31
CA LEU A 274 -11.30 -3.58 -12.48
C LEU A 274 -11.15 -5.09 -12.28
N LEU A 275 -10.68 -5.53 -11.10
CA LEU A 275 -10.56 -6.94 -10.74
C LEU A 275 -11.93 -7.63 -10.67
N SER A 276 -12.91 -6.96 -10.07
CA SER A 276 -14.29 -7.46 -10.03
C SER A 276 -14.86 -7.61 -11.43
N ARG A 277 -14.69 -6.59 -12.27
CA ARG A 277 -15.11 -6.65 -13.68
C ARG A 277 -14.46 -7.80 -14.42
N ALA A 278 -13.16 -7.99 -14.31
CA ALA A 278 -12.44 -9.07 -14.98
C ALA A 278 -12.93 -10.46 -14.54
N LYS A 279 -13.26 -10.63 -13.24
CA LYS A 279 -13.78 -11.92 -12.73
C LYS A 279 -15.24 -12.19 -13.09
N LEU A 280 -16.04 -11.14 -13.33
CA LEU A 280 -17.47 -11.29 -13.65
C LEU A 280 -17.74 -11.40 -15.14
N LEU A 281 -16.91 -10.75 -15.96
CA LEU A 281 -17.15 -10.67 -17.42
C LEU A 281 -16.19 -11.56 -18.23
N GLY A 282 -15.21 -12.22 -17.58
CA GLY A 282 -14.23 -13.11 -18.23
C GLY A 282 -13.10 -12.33 -18.80
#